data_8c1f75ae69797d57dedd6258fb5041c5
#
_entry.id   8c1f75ae69797d57dedd6258fb5041c5
#
_cell.length_a   1.000
_cell.length_b   1.000
_cell.length_c   1.000
_cell.angle_alpha   90.00
_cell.angle_beta   90.00
_cell.angle_gamma   90.00
#
_symmetry.space_group_name_H-M   'P 1'
#
loop_
_entity.id
_entity.type
_entity.pdbx_description
1 polymer ?
#
loop_
_entity_poly.entity_id
_entity_poly.type
_entity_poly.pdbx_seq_one_letter_code
_entity_poly.pdbx_strand_id
1 'polypeptide(L)'
;MARKRGNKWQASVTDANGKRHRPAFDTESQAVAWEGAAKLAVDEGRPLPPIATGKAGNRDLALLGSLFTHVKRTHWAGMRSASTSNTNAKTVVEYFGEKKPVADIGSAEIAEFRADLAERGLSHSTINRKCAALSKMLHVAHDAGVITKVPRIRFSKEEQTKFRYIDDTEEKVILAFWLATGDQDLHDLSMFLVDTGARCYSEAMAAGWDAFAKGFASVTFWHTKTNKPRTVPLTRRVREMLIRRQKTLHNRTGPFTGGSKDTMKGRWMKMRTTTGLHDVTPHTLRHTCCTRLINAGVDIKRVMTWMGHTELTTTLRYMQIRPNGLDDIVAMLEKAA
;
A
#
# COMPACT_ATOMS: atom_id res chain seq x y z
N MET A 1 -31.99 -22.85 -34.29
CA MET A 1 -30.92 -22.23 -35.11
C MET A 1 -31.00 -20.73 -34.95
N ALA A 2 -29.87 -20.12 -34.74
CA ALA A 2 -29.76 -18.67 -34.61
C ALA A 2 -30.28 -17.96 -35.86
N ARG A 3 -31.06 -16.89 -35.70
CA ARG A 3 -31.69 -16.17 -36.84
C ARG A 3 -31.25 -14.70 -36.79
N LYS A 4 -30.96 -14.13 -37.96
CA LYS A 4 -30.68 -12.71 -38.10
C LYS A 4 -31.96 -11.87 -37.93
N ARG A 5 -31.91 -10.86 -37.03
CA ARG A 5 -32.98 -9.87 -36.82
C ARG A 5 -32.35 -8.48 -36.78
N GLY A 6 -32.55 -7.73 -37.86
CA GLY A 6 -31.87 -6.44 -38.02
C GLY A 6 -30.35 -6.62 -38.02
N ASN A 7 -29.64 -5.84 -37.20
CA ASN A 7 -28.16 -5.90 -37.07
C ASN A 7 -27.68 -6.93 -36.04
N LYS A 8 -28.56 -7.77 -35.46
CA LYS A 8 -28.19 -8.77 -34.45
C LYS A 8 -28.64 -10.17 -34.82
N TRP A 9 -27.96 -11.17 -34.22
CA TRP A 9 -28.30 -12.57 -34.33
C TRP A 9 -29.01 -13.05 -33.07
N GLN A 10 -30.18 -13.66 -33.19
CA GLN A 10 -31.00 -14.13 -32.07
C GLN A 10 -30.87 -15.65 -31.92
N ALA A 11 -30.41 -16.10 -30.76
CA ALA A 11 -30.48 -17.50 -30.35
C ALA A 11 -31.84 -17.81 -29.71
N SER A 12 -32.23 -19.09 -29.63
CA SER A 12 -33.48 -19.49 -29.00
C SER A 12 -33.33 -20.85 -28.31
N VAL A 13 -33.62 -20.91 -27.03
CA VAL A 13 -33.65 -22.14 -26.23
C VAL A 13 -34.87 -22.11 -25.32
N THR A 14 -35.50 -23.27 -25.11
CA THR A 14 -36.57 -23.45 -24.12
C THR A 14 -35.96 -24.18 -22.92
N ASP A 15 -36.13 -23.66 -21.70
CA ASP A 15 -35.62 -24.30 -20.49
C ASP A 15 -36.54 -25.46 -20.03
N ALA A 16 -36.08 -26.19 -18.99
CA ALA A 16 -36.79 -27.33 -18.42
C ALA A 16 -38.23 -26.98 -17.90
N ASN A 17 -38.47 -25.69 -17.62
CA ASN A 17 -39.76 -25.19 -17.13
C ASN A 17 -40.68 -24.73 -18.28
N GLY A 18 -40.29 -24.95 -19.53
CA GLY A 18 -41.06 -24.55 -20.72
C GLY A 18 -40.91 -23.06 -21.10
N LYS A 19 -40.06 -22.29 -20.37
CA LYS A 19 -39.81 -20.87 -20.65
C LYS A 19 -38.84 -20.71 -21.81
N ARG A 20 -39.23 -19.92 -22.80
CA ARG A 20 -38.40 -19.66 -23.98
C ARG A 20 -37.49 -18.44 -23.80
N HIS A 21 -36.18 -18.64 -23.92
CA HIS A 21 -35.16 -17.62 -23.86
C HIS A 21 -34.67 -17.25 -25.26
N ARG A 22 -34.59 -15.94 -25.57
CA ARG A 22 -34.26 -15.44 -26.91
C ARG A 22 -33.23 -14.32 -26.84
N PRO A 23 -31.98 -14.59 -26.39
CA PRO A 23 -30.96 -13.58 -26.38
C PRO A 23 -30.51 -13.18 -27.78
N ALA A 24 -30.06 -11.94 -27.92
CA ALA A 24 -29.51 -11.36 -29.13
C ALA A 24 -28.04 -11.11 -29.02
N PHE A 25 -27.25 -11.44 -30.05
CA PHE A 25 -25.83 -11.37 -30.17
C PHE A 25 -25.37 -10.52 -31.35
N ASP A 26 -24.16 -10.00 -31.33
CA ASP A 26 -23.63 -9.18 -32.42
C ASP A 26 -23.19 -10.01 -33.63
N THR A 27 -22.80 -11.29 -33.43
CA THR A 27 -22.33 -12.19 -34.48
C THR A 27 -23.13 -13.51 -34.47
N GLU A 28 -23.18 -14.16 -35.63
CA GLU A 28 -23.78 -15.49 -35.78
C GLU A 28 -23.09 -16.53 -34.91
N SER A 29 -21.77 -16.54 -34.95
CA SER A 29 -20.94 -17.46 -34.15
C SER A 29 -21.24 -17.39 -32.64
N GLN A 30 -21.45 -16.20 -32.10
CA GLN A 30 -21.82 -16.01 -30.69
C GLN A 30 -23.22 -16.57 -30.40
N ALA A 31 -24.16 -16.33 -31.26
CA ALA A 31 -25.53 -16.82 -31.11
C ALA A 31 -25.59 -18.35 -31.18
N VAL A 32 -24.88 -18.96 -32.12
CA VAL A 32 -24.79 -20.42 -32.31
C VAL A 32 -24.06 -21.07 -31.11
N ALA A 33 -22.93 -20.50 -30.67
CA ALA A 33 -22.18 -21.01 -29.52
C ALA A 33 -23.01 -20.97 -28.23
N TRP A 34 -23.72 -19.86 -27.98
CA TRP A 34 -24.61 -19.74 -26.83
C TRP A 34 -25.76 -20.71 -26.90
N GLU A 35 -26.40 -20.87 -28.09
CA GLU A 35 -27.52 -21.80 -28.29
C GLU A 35 -27.11 -23.25 -28.05
N GLY A 36 -25.89 -23.65 -28.49
CA GLY A 36 -25.33 -24.96 -28.22
C GLY A 36 -25.06 -25.21 -26.73
N ALA A 37 -24.39 -24.27 -26.08
CA ALA A 37 -24.11 -24.36 -24.64
C ALA A 37 -25.39 -24.35 -23.80
N ALA A 38 -26.40 -23.57 -24.19
CA ALA A 38 -27.68 -23.50 -23.50
C ALA A 38 -28.51 -24.79 -23.64
N LYS A 39 -28.51 -25.43 -24.81
CA LYS A 39 -29.15 -26.74 -25.01
C LYS A 39 -28.50 -27.81 -24.12
N LEU A 40 -27.16 -27.88 -24.13
CA LEU A 40 -26.43 -28.82 -23.28
C LEU A 40 -26.71 -28.57 -21.77
N ALA A 41 -26.79 -27.33 -21.33
CA ALA A 41 -27.14 -26.98 -19.96
C ALA A 41 -28.58 -27.43 -19.59
N VAL A 42 -29.51 -27.30 -20.47
CA VAL A 42 -30.91 -27.79 -20.29
C VAL A 42 -30.92 -29.32 -20.18
N ASP A 43 -30.23 -30.03 -21.09
CA ASP A 43 -30.16 -31.48 -21.13
C ASP A 43 -29.48 -32.06 -19.85
N GLU A 44 -28.52 -31.33 -19.27
CA GLU A 44 -27.80 -31.69 -18.04
C GLU A 44 -28.46 -31.14 -16.76
N GLY A 45 -29.62 -30.48 -16.84
CA GLY A 45 -30.30 -29.89 -15.69
C GLY A 45 -29.52 -28.73 -15.01
N ARG A 46 -28.56 -28.13 -15.72
CA ARG A 46 -27.77 -27.00 -15.23
C ARG A 46 -28.42 -25.65 -15.58
N PRO A 47 -28.16 -24.58 -14.81
CA PRO A 47 -28.62 -23.24 -15.17
C PRO A 47 -28.08 -22.82 -16.53
N LEU A 48 -28.90 -22.06 -17.30
CA LEU A 48 -28.50 -21.54 -18.58
C LEU A 48 -27.24 -20.70 -18.51
N PRO A 49 -26.35 -20.77 -19.53
CA PRO A 49 -25.13 -19.97 -19.54
C PRO A 49 -25.49 -18.48 -19.54
N PRO A 50 -24.72 -17.65 -18.84
CA PRO A 50 -24.97 -16.21 -18.80
C PRO A 50 -24.93 -15.65 -20.21
N ILE A 51 -25.91 -14.79 -20.53
CA ILE A 51 -25.92 -14.05 -21.80
C ILE A 51 -24.85 -12.98 -21.68
N ALA A 52 -23.75 -13.09 -22.44
CA ALA A 52 -22.81 -12.01 -22.61
C ALA A 52 -23.50 -10.86 -23.37
N THR A 53 -24.31 -10.08 -22.67
CA THR A 53 -24.89 -8.85 -23.19
C THR A 53 -23.79 -7.80 -23.24
N GLY A 54 -23.00 -7.83 -24.29
CA GLY A 54 -22.06 -6.76 -24.58
C GLY A 54 -22.81 -5.46 -24.81
N LYS A 55 -23.04 -4.69 -23.75
CA LYS A 55 -23.36 -3.26 -23.92
C LYS A 55 -22.20 -2.62 -24.68
N ALA A 56 -22.48 -1.75 -25.62
CA ALA A 56 -21.49 -1.06 -26.46
C ALA A 56 -20.34 -0.40 -25.68
N GLY A 57 -20.52 -0.15 -24.38
CA GLY A 57 -19.48 0.34 -23.46
C GLY A 57 -18.38 -0.67 -23.08
N ASN A 58 -18.55 -1.98 -23.32
CA ASN A 58 -17.57 -2.99 -22.91
C ASN A 58 -16.47 -3.25 -23.95
N ARG A 59 -16.68 -2.90 -25.23
CA ARG A 59 -15.66 -3.05 -26.28
C ARG A 59 -14.43 -2.18 -26.00
N ASP A 60 -14.64 -1.00 -25.43
CA ASP A 60 -13.55 -0.08 -25.07
C ASP A 60 -12.64 -0.64 -23.97
N LEU A 61 -13.13 -1.59 -23.15
CA LEU A 61 -12.35 -2.21 -22.07
C LEU A 61 -11.68 -3.53 -22.47
N ALA A 62 -11.84 -3.97 -23.73
CA ALA A 62 -11.25 -5.22 -24.22
C ALA A 62 -9.72 -5.14 -24.35
N LEU A 63 -9.17 -3.94 -24.49
CA LEU A 63 -7.73 -3.69 -24.58
C LEU A 63 -7.16 -3.21 -23.24
N LEU A 64 -5.98 -3.68 -22.90
CA LEU A 64 -5.33 -3.41 -21.59
C LEU A 64 -5.12 -1.91 -21.32
N GLY A 65 -4.73 -1.13 -22.32
CA GLY A 65 -4.54 0.32 -22.19
C GLY A 65 -5.85 1.07 -21.88
N SER A 66 -6.92 0.72 -22.57
CA SER A 66 -8.26 1.28 -22.33
C SER A 66 -8.80 0.89 -20.95
N LEU A 67 -8.61 -0.38 -20.57
CA LEU A 67 -8.97 -0.87 -19.23
C LEU A 67 -8.19 -0.14 -18.14
N PHE A 68 -6.88 0.04 -18.31
CA PHE A 68 -6.06 0.81 -17.37
C PHE A 68 -6.58 2.25 -17.21
N THR A 69 -6.85 2.93 -18.32
CA THR A 69 -7.40 4.30 -18.31
C THR A 69 -8.74 4.37 -17.58
N HIS A 70 -9.60 3.40 -17.80
CA HIS A 70 -10.89 3.28 -17.10
C HIS A 70 -10.69 3.07 -15.59
N VAL A 71 -9.88 2.09 -15.18
CA VAL A 71 -9.65 1.76 -13.77
C VAL A 71 -8.98 2.93 -13.04
N LYS A 72 -8.02 3.61 -13.67
CA LYS A 72 -7.39 4.82 -13.15
C LYS A 72 -8.42 5.90 -12.80
N ARG A 73 -9.40 6.12 -13.69
CA ARG A 73 -10.43 7.16 -13.53
C ARG A 73 -11.52 6.77 -12.53
N THR A 74 -11.97 5.51 -12.55
CA THR A 74 -13.18 5.09 -11.83
C THR A 74 -12.90 4.42 -10.49
N HIS A 75 -11.75 3.77 -10.31
CA HIS A 75 -11.43 2.98 -9.11
C HIS A 75 -10.29 3.59 -8.30
N TRP A 76 -9.30 4.20 -8.95
CA TRP A 76 -8.15 4.75 -8.23
C TRP A 76 -8.20 6.27 -8.05
N ALA A 77 -9.04 6.98 -8.81
CA ALA A 77 -9.22 8.42 -8.61
C ALA A 77 -9.70 8.71 -7.19
N GLY A 78 -9.07 9.68 -6.53
CA GLY A 78 -9.38 10.04 -5.14
C GLY A 78 -8.81 9.11 -4.07
N MET A 79 -8.26 7.96 -4.42
CA MET A 79 -7.60 7.08 -3.44
C MET A 79 -6.25 7.66 -3.01
N ARG A 80 -5.94 7.58 -1.71
CA ARG A 80 -4.63 8.00 -1.17
C ARG A 80 -3.44 7.29 -1.83
N SER A 81 -3.66 6.04 -2.30
CA SER A 81 -2.67 5.22 -2.99
C SER A 81 -2.72 5.33 -4.53
N ALA A 82 -3.52 6.24 -5.09
CA ALA A 82 -3.74 6.36 -6.54
C ALA A 82 -2.43 6.42 -7.34
N SER A 83 -1.47 7.25 -6.91
CA SER A 83 -0.17 7.37 -7.57
C SER A 83 0.59 6.04 -7.63
N THR A 84 0.67 5.32 -6.51
CA THR A 84 1.34 4.02 -6.42
C THR A 84 0.63 2.96 -7.25
N SER A 85 -0.72 2.91 -7.19
CA SER A 85 -1.52 1.97 -7.99
C SER A 85 -1.33 2.22 -9.48
N ASN A 86 -1.34 3.48 -9.90
CA ASN A 86 -1.10 3.88 -11.29
C ASN A 86 0.31 3.48 -11.76
N THR A 87 1.35 3.72 -10.97
CA THR A 87 2.73 3.34 -11.29
C THR A 87 2.87 1.82 -11.45
N ASN A 88 2.26 1.05 -10.55
CA ASN A 88 2.30 -0.41 -10.65
C ASN A 88 1.55 -0.92 -11.88
N ALA A 89 0.37 -0.37 -12.17
CA ALA A 89 -0.40 -0.74 -13.35
C ALA A 89 0.30 -0.30 -14.66
N LYS A 90 0.98 0.86 -14.66
CA LYS A 90 1.77 1.30 -15.82
C LYS A 90 2.83 0.28 -16.19
N THR A 91 3.56 -0.29 -15.22
CA THR A 91 4.51 -1.38 -15.47
C THR A 91 3.84 -2.61 -16.11
N VAL A 92 2.61 -2.94 -15.71
CA VAL A 92 1.83 -4.05 -16.31
C VAL A 92 1.53 -3.73 -17.78
N VAL A 93 1.03 -2.51 -18.06
CA VAL A 93 0.70 -2.07 -19.42
C VAL A 93 1.95 -1.98 -20.30
N GLU A 94 3.08 -1.51 -19.76
CA GLU A 94 4.37 -1.47 -20.46
C GLU A 94 4.88 -2.86 -20.85
N TYR A 95 4.67 -3.87 -20.00
CA TYR A 95 5.09 -5.24 -20.27
C TYR A 95 4.21 -5.93 -21.32
N PHE A 96 2.88 -5.91 -21.13
CA PHE A 96 1.95 -6.61 -22.03
C PHE A 96 1.62 -5.83 -23.31
N GLY A 97 1.80 -4.52 -23.31
CA GLY A 97 1.40 -3.59 -24.37
C GLY A 97 -0.05 -3.09 -24.22
N GLU A 98 -0.27 -1.82 -24.58
CA GLU A 98 -1.60 -1.18 -24.48
C GLU A 98 -2.67 -1.87 -25.33
N LYS A 99 -2.27 -2.44 -26.47
CA LYS A 99 -3.17 -3.12 -27.44
C LYS A 99 -3.40 -4.60 -27.12
N LYS A 100 -2.82 -5.13 -26.04
CA LYS A 100 -3.02 -6.53 -25.63
C LYS A 100 -4.49 -6.75 -25.28
N PRO A 101 -5.18 -7.73 -25.90
CA PRO A 101 -6.52 -8.09 -25.47
C PRO A 101 -6.48 -8.65 -24.05
N VAL A 102 -7.39 -8.16 -23.20
CA VAL A 102 -7.45 -8.57 -21.78
C VAL A 102 -7.79 -10.06 -21.66
N ALA A 103 -8.57 -10.59 -22.59
CA ALA A 103 -8.95 -12.01 -22.65
C ALA A 103 -7.74 -12.96 -22.88
N ASP A 104 -6.66 -12.43 -23.47
CA ASP A 104 -5.43 -13.19 -23.76
C ASP A 104 -4.41 -13.13 -22.62
N ILE A 105 -4.78 -12.55 -21.48
CA ILE A 105 -3.94 -12.50 -20.29
C ILE A 105 -4.38 -13.64 -19.36
N GLY A 106 -3.80 -14.81 -19.56
CA GLY A 106 -4.03 -16.00 -18.73
C GLY A 106 -3.02 -16.17 -17.61
N SER A 107 -3.12 -17.29 -16.91
CA SER A 107 -2.21 -17.58 -15.78
C SER A 107 -0.76 -17.84 -16.23
N ALA A 108 -0.54 -18.30 -17.46
CA ALA A 108 0.80 -18.52 -18.03
C ALA A 108 1.49 -17.16 -18.29
N GLU A 109 0.82 -16.24 -18.99
CA GLU A 109 1.34 -14.91 -19.27
C GLU A 109 1.63 -14.13 -17.98
N ILE A 110 0.81 -14.31 -16.95
CA ILE A 110 1.05 -13.71 -15.64
C ILE A 110 2.28 -14.34 -14.96
N ALA A 111 2.52 -15.62 -15.13
CA ALA A 111 3.72 -16.29 -14.61
C ALA A 111 4.99 -15.76 -15.30
N GLU A 112 4.98 -15.60 -16.62
CA GLU A 112 6.09 -15.00 -17.38
C GLU A 112 6.35 -13.54 -16.95
N PHE A 113 5.31 -12.73 -16.82
CA PHE A 113 5.44 -11.36 -16.29
C PHE A 113 6.13 -11.32 -14.93
N ARG A 114 5.80 -12.25 -14.04
CA ARG A 114 6.41 -12.34 -12.71
C ARG A 114 7.87 -12.78 -12.79
N ALA A 115 8.20 -13.73 -13.69
CA ALA A 115 9.57 -14.21 -13.91
C ALA A 115 10.46 -13.07 -14.44
N ASP A 116 9.99 -12.33 -15.45
CA ASP A 116 10.69 -11.16 -15.98
C ASP A 116 10.98 -10.09 -14.91
N LEU A 117 10.00 -9.80 -14.05
CA LEU A 117 10.22 -8.85 -12.95
C LEU A 117 11.24 -9.37 -11.92
N ALA A 118 11.29 -10.67 -11.68
CA ALA A 118 12.27 -11.30 -10.78
C ALA A 118 13.68 -11.26 -11.39
N GLU A 119 13.82 -11.55 -12.69
CA GLU A 119 15.08 -11.47 -13.44
C GLU A 119 15.65 -10.04 -13.44
N ARG A 120 14.78 -9.02 -13.47
CA ARG A 120 15.17 -7.61 -13.28
C ARG A 120 15.56 -7.25 -11.84
N GLY A 121 15.61 -8.22 -10.92
CA GLY A 121 16.02 -8.04 -9.52
C GLY A 121 14.99 -7.37 -8.61
N LEU A 122 13.71 -7.34 -8.99
CA LEU A 122 12.68 -6.77 -8.14
C LEU A 122 12.35 -7.71 -6.96
N SER A 123 12.15 -7.13 -5.77
CA SER A 123 11.74 -7.91 -4.59
C SER A 123 10.33 -8.52 -4.74
N HIS A 124 10.08 -9.63 -4.05
CA HIS A 124 8.76 -10.28 -4.02
C HIS A 124 7.63 -9.31 -3.66
N SER A 125 7.86 -8.43 -2.69
CA SER A 125 6.88 -7.40 -2.29
C SER A 125 6.57 -6.42 -3.44
N THR A 126 7.57 -6.03 -4.22
CA THR A 126 7.38 -5.14 -5.39
C THR A 126 6.62 -5.86 -6.49
N ILE A 127 6.97 -7.12 -6.78
CA ILE A 127 6.27 -7.96 -7.77
C ILE A 127 4.81 -8.16 -7.35
N ASN A 128 4.56 -8.50 -6.09
CA ASN A 128 3.21 -8.66 -5.55
C ASN A 128 2.35 -7.41 -5.74
N ARG A 129 2.90 -6.20 -5.54
CA ARG A 129 2.16 -4.94 -5.75
C ARG A 129 1.78 -4.71 -7.20
N LYS A 130 2.64 -5.07 -8.14
CA LYS A 130 2.34 -4.99 -9.58
C LYS A 130 1.27 -6.01 -9.96
N CYS A 131 1.38 -7.24 -9.47
CA CYS A 131 0.36 -8.27 -9.64
C CYS A 131 -1.00 -7.89 -9.02
N ALA A 132 -1.01 -7.20 -7.88
CA ALA A 132 -2.24 -6.69 -7.27
C ALA A 132 -2.92 -5.63 -8.14
N ALA A 133 -2.15 -4.76 -8.80
CA ALA A 133 -2.69 -3.80 -9.76
C ALA A 133 -3.31 -4.50 -10.98
N LEU A 134 -2.63 -5.51 -11.54
CA LEU A 134 -3.17 -6.36 -12.61
C LEU A 134 -4.43 -7.09 -12.16
N SER A 135 -4.41 -7.70 -10.96
CA SER A 135 -5.58 -8.38 -10.39
C SER A 135 -6.80 -7.45 -10.33
N LYS A 136 -6.62 -6.22 -9.83
CA LYS A 136 -7.71 -5.24 -9.80
C LYS A 136 -8.26 -4.93 -11.20
N MET A 137 -7.38 -4.76 -12.18
CA MET A 137 -7.80 -4.51 -13.57
C MET A 137 -8.59 -5.69 -14.15
N LEU A 138 -8.11 -6.92 -13.92
CA LEU A 138 -8.80 -8.14 -14.40
C LEU A 138 -10.16 -8.34 -13.72
N HIS A 139 -10.31 -8.03 -12.43
CA HIS A 139 -11.62 -8.06 -11.77
C HIS A 139 -12.59 -7.03 -12.39
N VAL A 140 -12.12 -5.83 -12.69
CA VAL A 140 -12.96 -4.82 -13.36
C VAL A 140 -13.37 -5.29 -14.76
N ALA A 141 -12.46 -5.92 -15.50
CA ALA A 141 -12.80 -6.50 -16.82
C ALA A 141 -13.82 -7.63 -16.71
N HIS A 142 -13.72 -8.47 -15.68
CA HIS A 142 -14.67 -9.54 -15.39
C HIS A 142 -16.06 -8.96 -15.03
N ASP A 143 -16.10 -7.99 -14.12
CA ASP A 143 -17.35 -7.35 -13.70
C ASP A 143 -18.03 -6.60 -14.85
N ALA A 144 -17.23 -6.12 -15.82
CA ALA A 144 -17.70 -5.51 -17.04
C ALA A 144 -18.08 -6.55 -18.14
N GLY A 145 -17.93 -7.86 -17.89
CA GLY A 145 -18.23 -8.93 -18.84
C GLY A 145 -17.26 -9.04 -20.03
N VAL A 146 -16.07 -8.42 -19.92
CA VAL A 146 -15.01 -8.50 -20.95
C VAL A 146 -14.33 -9.86 -20.93
N ILE A 147 -14.14 -10.43 -19.74
CA ILE A 147 -13.64 -11.78 -19.53
C ILE A 147 -14.64 -12.58 -18.70
N THR A 148 -14.70 -13.88 -18.93
CA THR A 148 -15.63 -14.79 -18.23
C THR A 148 -15.08 -15.32 -16.92
N LYS A 149 -13.74 -15.28 -16.72
CA LYS A 149 -13.05 -15.78 -15.55
C LYS A 149 -11.80 -14.94 -15.28
N VAL A 150 -11.57 -14.60 -14.01
CA VAL A 150 -10.33 -13.96 -13.59
C VAL A 150 -9.23 -15.02 -13.46
N PRO A 151 -8.09 -14.88 -14.18
CA PRO A 151 -6.96 -15.78 -14.05
C PRO A 151 -6.42 -15.79 -12.61
N ARG A 152 -5.99 -16.97 -12.15
CA ARG A 152 -5.38 -17.11 -10.82
C ARG A 152 -4.00 -16.47 -10.80
N ILE A 153 -3.81 -15.51 -9.92
CA ILE A 153 -2.52 -14.88 -9.65
C ILE A 153 -1.95 -15.47 -8.34
N ARG A 154 -0.76 -16.04 -8.41
CA ARG A 154 -0.04 -16.54 -7.23
C ARG A 154 0.81 -15.40 -6.66
N PHE A 155 0.62 -15.06 -5.40
CA PHE A 155 1.47 -14.11 -4.69
C PHE A 155 2.59 -14.85 -3.98
N SER A 156 3.81 -14.32 -4.05
CA SER A 156 4.95 -14.86 -3.31
C SER A 156 4.83 -14.47 -1.84
N LYS A 157 5.28 -15.36 -0.94
CA LYS A 157 5.42 -15.01 0.48
C LYS A 157 6.45 -13.89 0.59
N GLU A 158 6.05 -12.80 1.22
CA GLU A 158 6.97 -11.69 1.48
C GLU A 158 7.88 -12.07 2.64
N GLU A 159 9.18 -11.91 2.44
CA GLU A 159 10.13 -12.06 3.53
C GLU A 159 9.92 -10.95 4.54
N GLN A 160 9.91 -11.32 5.82
CA GLN A 160 9.89 -10.33 6.87
C GLN A 160 11.26 -9.67 6.93
N THR A 161 11.35 -8.45 6.43
CA THR A 161 12.56 -7.65 6.57
C THR A 161 12.85 -7.46 8.06
N LYS A 162 14.10 -7.76 8.48
CA LYS A 162 14.55 -7.47 9.84
C LYS A 162 14.33 -5.98 10.11
N PHE A 163 13.69 -5.67 11.23
CA PHE A 163 13.54 -4.27 11.63
C PHE A 163 14.90 -3.70 12.02
N ARG A 164 15.31 -2.65 11.32
CA ARG A 164 16.47 -1.86 11.65
C ARG A 164 16.07 -0.78 12.65
N TYR A 165 16.76 -0.70 13.77
CA TYR A 165 16.72 0.40 14.72
C TYR A 165 18.15 0.86 14.97
N ILE A 166 18.35 2.07 15.45
CA ILE A 166 19.66 2.61 15.81
C ILE A 166 19.89 2.51 17.32
N ASP A 167 21.11 2.26 17.69
CA ASP A 167 21.56 2.36 19.09
C ASP A 167 21.90 3.81 19.47
N ASP A 168 22.32 4.03 20.71
CA ASP A 168 22.62 5.37 21.22
C ASP A 168 23.88 5.96 20.58
N THR A 169 24.84 5.13 20.16
CA THR A 169 26.05 5.56 19.46
C THR A 169 25.72 6.05 18.07
N GLU A 170 24.94 5.29 17.34
CA GLU A 170 24.47 5.66 15.99
C GLU A 170 23.60 6.92 16.03
N GLU A 171 22.74 7.09 17.05
CA GLU A 171 21.99 8.33 17.21
C GLU A 171 22.93 9.54 17.37
N LYS A 172 23.94 9.42 18.24
CA LYS A 172 24.93 10.50 18.41
C LYS A 172 25.67 10.81 17.11
N VAL A 173 26.08 9.81 16.35
CA VAL A 173 26.75 9.98 15.04
C VAL A 173 25.84 10.74 14.07
N ILE A 174 24.57 10.38 13.96
CA ILE A 174 23.61 11.05 13.07
C ILE A 174 23.42 12.52 13.48
N LEU A 175 23.20 12.78 14.76
CA LEU A 175 22.98 14.12 15.28
C LEU A 175 24.25 14.99 15.11
N ALA A 176 25.44 14.46 15.40
CA ALA A 176 26.71 15.14 15.21
C ALA A 176 26.97 15.48 13.73
N PHE A 177 26.65 14.56 12.81
CA PHE A 177 26.75 14.81 11.37
C PHE A 177 25.92 16.01 10.92
N TRP A 178 24.66 16.08 11.38
CA TRP A 178 23.78 17.21 11.03
C TRP A 178 24.31 18.53 11.57
N LEU A 179 24.82 18.57 12.80
CA LEU A 179 25.44 19.76 13.38
C LEU A 179 26.71 20.16 12.62
N ALA A 180 27.58 19.22 12.30
CA ALA A 180 28.81 19.46 11.56
C ALA A 180 28.56 20.01 10.14
N THR A 181 27.44 19.64 9.52
CA THR A 181 27.04 20.14 8.19
C THR A 181 26.15 21.39 8.24
N GLY A 182 25.88 21.93 9.44
CA GLY A 182 25.00 23.09 9.62
C GLY A 182 23.52 22.83 9.38
N ASP A 183 23.12 21.55 9.33
CA ASP A 183 21.72 21.18 9.03
C ASP A 183 20.89 21.02 10.34
N GLN A 184 20.61 22.15 10.98
CA GLN A 184 19.81 22.19 12.20
C GLN A 184 18.40 21.63 12.00
N ASP A 185 17.84 21.76 10.79
CA ASP A 185 16.51 21.22 10.50
C ASP A 185 16.48 19.70 10.58
N LEU A 186 17.45 19.00 9.99
CA LEU A 186 17.54 17.54 10.04
C LEU A 186 18.03 17.02 11.38
N HIS A 187 18.88 17.76 12.09
CA HIS A 187 19.23 17.45 13.47
C HIS A 187 17.96 17.37 14.34
N ASP A 188 17.19 18.45 14.37
CA ASP A 188 16.00 18.58 15.20
C ASP A 188 14.89 17.60 14.78
N LEU A 189 14.73 17.40 13.48
CA LEU A 189 13.79 16.42 12.96
C LEU A 189 14.18 14.99 13.36
N SER A 190 15.46 14.64 13.29
CA SER A 190 15.95 13.31 13.68
C SER A 190 15.63 13.02 15.15
N MET A 191 15.94 13.97 16.04
CA MET A 191 15.62 13.87 17.47
C MET A 191 14.11 13.74 17.70
N PHE A 192 13.29 14.55 17.00
CA PHE A 192 11.84 14.49 17.08
C PHE A 192 11.29 13.12 16.66
N LEU A 193 11.81 12.54 15.58
CA LEU A 193 11.37 11.23 15.10
C LEU A 193 11.70 10.09 16.04
N VAL A 194 12.90 10.12 16.65
CA VAL A 194 13.32 9.10 17.62
C VAL A 194 12.45 9.14 18.88
N ASP A 195 12.11 10.34 19.37
CA ASP A 195 11.39 10.47 20.64
C ASP A 195 9.87 10.30 20.49
N THR A 196 9.29 10.70 19.37
CA THR A 196 7.83 10.65 19.17
C THR A 196 7.36 9.43 18.38
N GLY A 197 8.26 8.79 17.62
CA GLY A 197 7.91 7.76 16.67
C GLY A 197 7.02 8.28 15.53
N ALA A 198 7.04 9.58 15.23
CA ALA A 198 6.27 10.18 14.16
C ALA A 198 6.67 9.62 12.78
N ARG A 199 5.70 9.52 11.86
CA ARG A 199 6.02 9.29 10.44
C ARG A 199 6.60 10.57 9.87
N CYS A 200 7.81 10.50 9.33
CA CYS A 200 8.56 11.67 8.91
C CYS A 200 7.74 12.62 8.02
N TYR A 201 7.26 12.14 6.87
CA TYR A 201 6.63 13.01 5.87
C TYR A 201 5.17 13.33 6.15
N SER A 202 4.41 12.37 6.66
CA SER A 202 2.95 12.51 6.81
C SER A 202 2.51 13.02 8.17
N GLU A 203 3.40 13.00 9.17
CA GLU A 203 3.11 13.46 10.53
C GLU A 203 4.06 14.58 10.93
N ALA A 204 5.37 14.33 11.06
CA ALA A 204 6.31 15.33 11.57
C ALA A 204 6.43 16.56 10.68
N MET A 205 6.64 16.38 9.36
CA MET A 205 6.77 17.50 8.41
C MET A 205 5.43 18.17 8.05
N ALA A 206 4.32 17.52 8.36
CA ALA A 206 2.98 18.06 8.14
C ALA A 206 2.39 18.74 9.37
N ALA A 207 3.02 18.60 10.56
CA ALA A 207 2.51 19.18 11.79
C ALA A 207 2.71 20.70 11.81
N GLY A 208 1.62 21.44 11.88
CA GLY A 208 1.61 22.87 12.16
C GLY A 208 1.84 23.16 13.65
N TRP A 209 2.12 24.41 13.99
CA TRP A 209 2.26 24.84 15.39
C TRP A 209 0.99 24.59 16.22
N ASP A 210 -0.17 24.60 15.59
CA ASP A 210 -1.49 24.31 16.16
C ASP A 210 -1.67 22.84 16.58
N ALA A 211 -0.82 21.93 16.06
CA ALA A 211 -0.81 20.54 16.48
C ALA A 211 -0.20 20.31 17.89
N PHE A 212 0.46 21.32 18.44
CA PHE A 212 1.17 21.22 19.70
C PHE A 212 0.36 21.85 20.84
N ALA A 213 0.27 21.16 21.97
CA ALA A 213 -0.36 21.69 23.17
C ALA A 213 0.46 22.86 23.77
N LYS A 214 -0.20 23.68 24.59
CA LYS A 214 0.46 24.79 25.28
C LYS A 214 1.74 24.34 26.02
N GLY A 215 2.82 25.09 25.85
CA GLY A 215 4.11 24.76 26.43
C GLY A 215 4.76 23.50 25.86
N PHE A 216 4.32 23.05 24.68
CA PHE A 216 4.81 21.84 24.01
C PHE A 216 4.73 20.57 24.87
N ALA A 217 3.68 20.44 25.69
CA ALA A 217 3.49 19.25 26.52
C ALA A 217 3.26 17.98 25.68
N SER A 218 2.58 18.11 24.55
CA SER A 218 2.27 17.03 23.62
C SER A 218 2.09 17.53 22.20
N VAL A 219 2.09 16.59 21.24
CA VAL A 219 1.70 16.83 19.84
C VAL A 219 0.56 15.90 19.45
N THR A 220 -0.42 16.43 18.71
CA THR A 220 -1.53 15.66 18.14
C THR A 220 -1.36 15.54 16.63
N PHE A 221 -1.18 14.33 16.14
CA PHE A 221 -1.11 14.03 14.71
C PHE A 221 -2.52 13.76 14.17
N TRP A 222 -3.11 14.74 13.51
CA TRP A 222 -4.48 14.68 12.98
C TRP A 222 -4.58 13.82 11.71
N HIS A 223 -3.60 13.96 10.81
CA HIS A 223 -3.58 13.29 9.50
C HIS A 223 -2.75 12.00 9.54
N THR A 224 -3.26 10.98 10.20
CA THR A 224 -2.59 9.66 10.24
C THR A 224 -2.98 8.80 9.03
N LYS A 225 -2.20 7.75 8.74
CA LYS A 225 -2.51 6.78 7.67
C LYS A 225 -3.87 6.09 7.89
N THR A 226 -4.32 6.00 9.12
CA THR A 226 -5.54 5.30 9.54
C THR A 226 -6.72 6.25 9.81
N ASN A 227 -6.58 7.55 9.53
CA ASN A 227 -7.56 8.60 9.87
C ASN A 227 -7.96 8.67 11.36
N LYS A 228 -7.18 8.05 12.24
CA LYS A 228 -7.39 8.16 13.70
C LYS A 228 -6.32 9.10 14.25
N PRO A 229 -6.69 10.26 14.83
CA PRO A 229 -5.73 11.14 15.47
C PRO A 229 -5.05 10.42 16.64
N ARG A 230 -3.80 10.78 16.93
CA ARG A 230 -3.08 10.32 18.11
C ARG A 230 -2.30 11.46 18.75
N THR A 231 -2.32 11.51 20.06
CA THR A 231 -1.57 12.48 20.86
C THR A 231 -0.39 11.80 21.53
N VAL A 232 0.78 12.41 21.41
CA VAL A 232 2.03 11.90 21.95
C VAL A 232 2.62 12.95 22.89
N PRO A 233 2.86 12.62 24.19
CA PRO A 233 3.60 13.49 25.09
C PRO A 233 5.03 13.70 24.59
N LEU A 234 5.59 14.88 24.85
CA LEU A 234 6.91 15.26 24.37
C LEU A 234 7.96 15.19 25.46
N THR A 235 9.12 14.64 25.13
CA THR A 235 10.29 14.59 26.01
C THR A 235 10.82 16.00 26.28
N ARG A 236 11.57 16.18 27.35
CA ARG A 236 12.17 17.46 27.71
C ARG A 236 13.03 18.02 26.58
N ARG A 237 13.92 17.21 25.99
CA ARG A 237 14.80 17.67 24.90
C ARG A 237 14.03 18.13 23.65
N VAL A 238 12.91 17.46 23.30
CA VAL A 238 12.05 17.86 22.20
C VAL A 238 11.31 19.15 22.51
N ARG A 239 10.83 19.34 23.73
CA ARG A 239 10.18 20.59 24.15
C ARG A 239 11.13 21.78 24.09
N GLU A 240 12.34 21.65 24.61
CA GLU A 240 13.37 22.70 24.55
C GLU A 240 13.73 23.06 23.11
N MET A 241 13.85 22.05 22.24
CA MET A 241 14.09 22.24 20.82
C MET A 241 12.93 23.02 20.16
N LEU A 242 11.68 22.65 20.43
CA LEU A 242 10.52 23.31 19.85
C LEU A 242 10.37 24.76 20.31
N ILE A 243 10.67 25.04 21.58
CA ILE A 243 10.72 26.42 22.11
C ILE A 243 11.73 27.27 21.35
N ARG A 244 12.93 26.74 21.12
CA ARG A 244 13.97 27.39 20.33
C ARG A 244 13.50 27.64 18.89
N ARG A 245 12.95 26.60 18.23
CA ARG A 245 12.48 26.67 16.84
C ARG A 245 11.34 27.69 16.69
N GLN A 246 10.40 27.73 17.60
CA GLN A 246 9.31 28.70 17.54
C GLN A 246 9.81 30.15 17.57
N LYS A 247 10.85 30.42 18.36
CA LYS A 247 11.47 31.75 18.42
C LYS A 247 12.23 32.13 17.16
N THR A 248 12.79 31.16 16.43
CA THR A 248 13.65 31.42 15.25
C THR A 248 12.93 31.29 13.92
N LEU A 249 11.78 30.62 13.87
CA LEU A 249 11.06 30.28 12.63
C LEU A 249 9.70 30.97 12.54
N HIS A 250 9.68 32.29 12.71
CA HIS A 250 8.44 33.10 12.76
C HIS A 250 7.54 32.95 11.52
N ASN A 251 8.11 32.67 10.35
CA ASN A 251 7.42 32.61 9.06
C ASN A 251 7.01 31.19 8.65
N ARG A 252 7.27 30.17 9.46
CA ARG A 252 6.87 28.78 9.15
C ARG A 252 5.57 28.41 9.87
N THR A 253 4.71 27.70 9.17
CA THR A 253 3.43 27.20 9.70
C THR A 253 3.59 26.10 10.74
N GLY A 254 4.80 25.50 10.84
CA GLY A 254 5.14 24.48 11.82
C GLY A 254 6.63 24.25 11.93
N PRO A 255 7.08 23.45 12.91
CA PRO A 255 8.51 23.28 13.20
C PRO A 255 9.32 22.67 12.04
N PHE A 256 8.72 21.82 11.24
CA PHE A 256 9.40 21.09 10.14
C PHE A 256 8.71 21.30 8.79
N THR A 257 7.75 22.22 8.69
CA THR A 257 7.07 22.56 7.44
C THR A 257 7.98 23.34 6.49
N GLY A 258 7.71 23.26 5.18
CA GLY A 258 8.47 24.00 4.16
C GLY A 258 9.67 23.25 3.57
N GLY A 259 10.00 22.07 4.07
CA GLY A 259 11.05 21.21 3.47
C GLY A 259 10.51 20.35 2.32
N SER A 260 11.26 20.29 1.21
CA SER A 260 10.98 19.37 0.10
C SER A 260 11.41 17.94 0.47
N LYS A 261 10.57 16.93 0.13
CA LYS A 261 10.92 15.52 0.32
C LYS A 261 12.18 15.12 -0.45
N ASP A 262 12.37 15.67 -1.65
CA ASP A 262 13.49 15.28 -2.50
C ASP A 262 14.81 15.91 -2.01
N THR A 263 14.77 17.16 -1.56
CA THR A 263 15.90 17.79 -0.88
C THR A 263 16.32 17.00 0.37
N MET A 264 15.33 16.58 1.17
CA MET A 264 15.62 15.79 2.38
C MET A 264 16.21 14.42 2.03
N LYS A 265 15.69 13.74 1.00
CA LYS A 265 16.27 12.47 0.52
C LYS A 265 17.74 12.61 0.13
N GLY A 266 18.09 13.66 -0.60
CA GLY A 266 19.47 13.93 -1.00
C GLY A 266 20.39 14.15 0.19
N ARG A 267 19.97 14.98 1.17
CA ARG A 267 20.74 15.20 2.41
C ARG A 267 20.86 13.92 3.22
N TRP A 268 19.78 13.16 3.35
CA TRP A 268 19.79 11.86 4.05
C TRP A 268 20.73 10.86 3.40
N MET A 269 20.75 10.80 2.06
CA MET A 269 21.71 9.98 1.31
C MET A 269 23.15 10.36 1.65
N LYS A 270 23.47 11.66 1.67
CA LYS A 270 24.80 12.16 2.03
C LYS A 270 25.20 11.72 3.46
N MET A 271 24.29 11.86 4.44
CA MET A 271 24.52 11.39 5.80
C MET A 271 24.88 9.89 5.82
N ARG A 272 24.06 9.06 5.20
CA ARG A 272 24.26 7.61 5.15
C ARG A 272 25.61 7.22 4.56
N THR A 273 25.98 7.86 3.44
CA THR A 273 27.25 7.59 2.76
C THR A 273 28.44 8.02 3.61
N THR A 274 28.35 9.19 4.26
CA THR A 274 29.47 9.75 5.04
C THR A 274 29.67 9.00 6.36
N THR A 275 28.57 8.57 7.01
CA THR A 275 28.63 7.90 8.33
C THR A 275 28.73 6.37 8.24
N GLY A 276 28.61 5.79 7.04
CA GLY A 276 28.56 4.34 6.87
C GLY A 276 27.22 3.70 7.26
N LEU A 277 26.23 4.49 7.69
CA LEU A 277 24.91 4.00 8.12
C LEU A 277 23.96 3.82 6.92
N HIS A 278 24.35 3.00 5.95
CA HIS A 278 23.70 2.87 4.65
C HIS A 278 22.23 2.42 4.71
N ASP A 279 21.84 1.67 5.72
CA ASP A 279 20.51 1.10 5.94
C ASP A 279 19.59 1.97 6.79
N VAL A 280 20.11 3.07 7.38
CA VAL A 280 19.33 3.98 8.20
C VAL A 280 18.51 4.95 7.37
N THR A 281 17.21 4.98 7.62
CA THR A 281 16.24 5.86 6.97
C THR A 281 15.45 6.66 8.00
N PRO A 282 14.71 7.72 7.65
CA PRO A 282 13.81 8.38 8.59
C PRO A 282 12.80 7.42 9.25
N HIS A 283 12.44 6.32 8.57
CA HIS A 283 11.56 5.31 9.14
C HIS A 283 12.25 4.44 10.18
N THR A 284 13.57 4.24 10.05
CA THR A 284 14.41 3.57 11.05
C THR A 284 14.36 4.31 12.41
N LEU A 285 14.31 5.64 12.41
CA LEU A 285 14.19 6.42 13.65
C LEU A 285 12.83 6.16 14.36
N ARG A 286 11.76 6.00 13.58
CA ARG A 286 10.47 5.58 14.14
C ARG A 286 10.53 4.15 14.69
N HIS A 287 11.23 3.24 14.02
CA HIS A 287 11.46 1.88 14.52
C HIS A 287 12.23 1.93 15.85
N THR A 288 13.23 2.80 15.96
CA THR A 288 14.00 3.02 17.20
C THR A 288 13.09 3.42 18.35
N CYS A 289 12.20 4.39 18.15
CA CYS A 289 11.22 4.77 19.18
C CYS A 289 10.41 3.56 19.67
N CYS A 290 9.86 2.77 18.75
CA CYS A 290 9.06 1.59 19.09
C CYS A 290 9.88 0.57 19.87
N THR A 291 11.09 0.26 19.40
CA THR A 291 12.01 -0.69 20.06
C THR A 291 12.41 -0.21 21.45
N ARG A 292 12.72 1.08 21.63
CA ARG A 292 13.05 1.65 22.95
C ARG A 292 11.90 1.54 23.94
N LEU A 293 10.66 1.82 23.50
CA LEU A 293 9.47 1.66 24.35
C LEU A 293 9.27 0.21 24.78
N ILE A 294 9.43 -0.76 23.86
CA ILE A 294 9.31 -2.18 24.17
C ILE A 294 10.44 -2.64 25.10
N ASN A 295 11.68 -2.24 24.84
CA ASN A 295 12.82 -2.59 25.69
C ASN A 295 12.72 -1.98 27.10
N ALA A 296 12.06 -0.82 27.23
CA ALA A 296 11.74 -0.21 28.52
C ALA A 296 10.55 -0.89 29.24
N GLY A 297 10.02 -1.99 28.72
CA GLY A 297 8.93 -2.74 29.36
C GLY A 297 7.57 -2.07 29.27
N VAL A 298 7.37 -1.09 28.38
CA VAL A 298 6.07 -0.44 28.20
C VAL A 298 5.06 -1.46 27.65
N ASP A 299 3.89 -1.51 28.24
CA ASP A 299 2.78 -2.38 27.80
C ASP A 299 2.50 -2.22 26.32
N ILE A 300 2.28 -3.35 25.63
CA ILE A 300 2.16 -3.39 24.16
C ILE A 300 1.00 -2.55 23.63
N LYS A 301 -0.11 -2.46 24.38
CA LYS A 301 -1.29 -1.67 24.01
C LYS A 301 -0.99 -0.17 24.08
N ARG A 302 -0.18 0.23 25.07
CA ARG A 302 0.33 1.60 25.20
C ARG A 302 1.32 1.93 24.08
N VAL A 303 2.22 1.01 23.71
CA VAL A 303 3.10 1.16 22.55
C VAL A 303 2.30 1.30 21.26
N MET A 304 1.29 0.47 21.05
CA MET A 304 0.39 0.57 19.89
C MET A 304 -0.28 1.95 19.82
N THR A 305 -0.79 2.44 20.94
CA THR A 305 -1.42 3.76 21.03
C THR A 305 -0.41 4.87 20.70
N TRP A 306 0.78 4.82 21.29
CA TRP A 306 1.87 5.76 21.02
C TRP A 306 2.25 5.80 19.54
N MET A 307 2.42 4.64 18.94
CA MET A 307 2.85 4.50 17.55
C MET A 307 1.71 4.70 16.54
N GLY A 308 0.45 4.63 16.97
CA GLY A 308 -0.72 4.65 16.09
C GLY A 308 -0.80 3.42 15.19
N HIS A 309 -0.51 2.23 15.76
CA HIS A 309 -0.68 0.95 15.10
C HIS A 309 -2.11 0.45 15.32
N THR A 310 -2.80 0.09 14.23
CA THR A 310 -4.15 -0.51 14.29
C THR A 310 -4.12 -2.02 14.48
N GLU A 311 -3.03 -2.65 14.01
CA GLU A 311 -2.85 -4.10 14.05
C GLU A 311 -1.77 -4.47 15.08
N LEU A 312 -2.12 -5.39 15.98
CA LEU A 312 -1.20 -5.91 16.99
C LEU A 312 0.04 -6.55 16.35
N THR A 313 -0.14 -7.28 15.25
CA THR A 313 0.93 -7.94 14.51
C THR A 313 2.04 -6.98 14.07
N THR A 314 1.71 -5.71 13.82
CA THR A 314 2.69 -4.67 13.49
C THR A 314 3.62 -4.39 14.67
N THR A 315 3.11 -4.40 15.89
CA THR A 315 3.90 -4.11 17.10
C THR A 315 4.62 -5.36 17.62
N LEU A 316 4.01 -6.55 17.50
CA LEU A 316 4.64 -7.83 17.89
C LEU A 316 5.96 -8.10 17.16
N ARG A 317 6.13 -7.60 15.95
CA ARG A 317 7.39 -7.73 15.20
C ARG A 317 8.59 -7.14 15.95
N TYR A 318 8.39 -6.14 16.78
CA TYR A 318 9.45 -5.52 17.57
C TYR A 318 9.80 -6.33 18.83
N MET A 319 8.89 -7.16 19.32
CA MET A 319 9.14 -8.04 20.48
C MET A 319 10.14 -9.16 20.16
N GLN A 320 10.25 -9.57 18.90
CA GLN A 320 11.21 -10.58 18.46
C GLN A 320 12.68 -10.14 18.57
N ILE A 321 12.92 -8.87 18.89
CA ILE A 321 14.25 -8.28 19.01
C ILE A 321 14.78 -8.38 20.46
N ARG A 322 13.93 -8.73 21.42
CA ARG A 322 14.32 -8.89 22.83
C ARG A 322 14.85 -10.31 23.07
N PRO A 323 16.19 -10.53 23.17
CA PRO A 323 16.72 -11.79 23.66
C PRO A 323 16.49 -11.86 25.18
N ASN A 324 16.02 -13.01 25.67
CA ASN A 324 15.97 -13.38 27.08
C ASN A 324 15.08 -12.51 28.00
N GLY A 325 13.77 -12.44 27.70
CA GLY A 325 12.81 -11.72 28.54
C GLY A 325 12.12 -12.58 29.61
N LEU A 326 12.65 -13.75 29.97
CA LEU A 326 12.02 -14.61 30.99
C LEU A 326 12.67 -14.42 32.37
N ASP A 327 13.93 -14.06 32.44
CA ASP A 327 14.63 -13.85 33.70
C ASP A 327 14.04 -12.67 34.50
N ASP A 328 13.60 -11.60 33.79
CA ASP A 328 12.92 -10.46 34.40
C ASP A 328 11.56 -10.83 35.05
N ILE A 329 10.91 -11.88 34.54
CA ILE A 329 9.60 -12.33 35.03
C ILE A 329 9.73 -12.97 36.41
N VAL A 330 10.79 -13.73 36.65
CA VAL A 330 11.07 -14.33 37.96
C VAL A 330 11.24 -13.23 39.00
N ALA A 331 12.08 -12.22 38.69
CA ALA A 331 12.28 -11.09 39.59
C ALA A 331 11.00 -10.25 39.81
N MET A 332 10.11 -10.18 38.87
CA MET A 332 8.79 -9.53 39.03
C MET A 332 7.86 -10.36 39.92
N LEU A 333 7.83 -11.68 39.78
CA LEU A 333 7.02 -12.58 40.59
C LEU A 333 7.50 -12.57 42.06
N GLU A 334 8.80 -12.57 42.27
CA GLU A 334 9.40 -12.48 43.63
C GLU A 334 9.10 -11.16 44.33
N LYS A 335 8.94 -10.05 43.58
CA LYS A 335 8.55 -8.74 44.14
C LYS A 335 7.04 -8.61 44.38
N ALA A 336 6.23 -9.44 43.76
CA ALA A 336 4.77 -9.41 43.89
C ALA A 336 4.24 -10.38 44.95
N ALA A 337 5.09 -11.28 45.48
CA ALA A 337 4.83 -12.18 46.57
C ALA A 337 5.19 -11.55 47.92
#